data_331166ef6fd7d4b7bc7c5e1345cf3dad
#
_entry.id   331166ef6fd7d4b7bc7c5e1345cf3dad
#
_cell.length_a   1.000
_cell.length_b   1.000
_cell.length_c   1.000
_cell.angle_alpha   90.00
_cell.angle_beta   90.00
_cell.angle_gamma   90.00
#
_symmetry.space_group_name_H-M   'P 1'
#
loop_
_entity.id
_entity.type
_entity.pdbx_description
1 polymer ?
#
loop_
_entity_poly.entity_id
_entity_poly.type
_entity_poly.pdbx_seq_one_letter_code
_entity_poly.pdbx_strand_id
1 'polypeptide(L)' 'MNQIFTVEGMTCGHCEKAVTQALLTLDAQAKVVIDRAHNSVLVDSEKNRVTLAQAIADEGYRVSA' A
#
# COMPACT_ATOMS: atom_id res chain seq x y z
N MET A 1 6.09 -5.52 11.15
CA MET A 1 7.37 -5.04 10.57
C MET A 1 7.10 -3.95 9.55
N ASN A 2 7.96 -2.95 9.52
CA ASN A 2 7.80 -1.85 8.55
C ASN A 2 8.31 -2.28 7.18
N GLN A 3 7.47 -2.11 6.17
CA GLN A 3 7.81 -2.41 4.79
C GLN A 3 7.47 -1.21 3.93
N ILE A 4 8.37 -0.88 3.00
CA ILE A 4 8.17 0.24 2.10
C ILE A 4 7.99 -0.30 0.68
N PHE A 5 6.95 0.19 0.01
CA PHE A 5 6.66 -0.14 -1.38
C PHE A 5 6.72 1.12 -2.22
N THR A 6 7.23 0.99 -3.44
CA THR A 6 7.09 2.04 -4.43
C THR A 6 5.86 1.71 -5.25
N VAL A 7 4.87 2.62 -5.23
CA VAL A 7 3.58 2.41 -5.89
C VAL A 7 3.32 3.54 -6.86
N GLU A 8 3.20 3.22 -8.13
CA GLU A 8 2.92 4.19 -9.18
C GLU A 8 1.44 4.23 -9.49
N GLY A 9 0.95 5.39 -9.89
CA GLY A 9 -0.44 5.57 -10.28
C GLY A 9 -1.31 6.20 -9.21
N MET A 10 -0.77 6.48 -8.04
CA MET A 10 -1.51 7.17 -6.99
C MET A 10 -1.52 8.66 -7.27
N THR A 11 -2.54 9.13 -7.98
CA THR A 11 -2.57 10.52 -8.45
C THR A 11 -3.45 11.45 -7.62
N CYS A 12 -4.21 10.92 -6.67
CA CYS A 12 -5.14 11.74 -5.87
C CYS A 12 -5.46 11.06 -4.54
N GLY A 13 -6.20 11.77 -3.69
CA GLY A 13 -6.58 11.25 -2.38
C GLY A 13 -7.44 9.99 -2.43
N HIS A 14 -8.21 9.80 -3.49
CA HIS A 14 -9.00 8.58 -3.67
C HIS A 14 -8.09 7.37 -3.83
N CYS A 15 -6.97 7.54 -4.50
CA CYS A 15 -6.00 6.47 -4.67
C CYS A 15 -5.39 6.07 -3.33
N GLU A 16 -5.04 7.05 -2.50
CA GLU A 16 -4.56 6.77 -1.15
C GLU A 16 -5.58 5.97 -0.35
N LYS A 17 -6.84 6.37 -0.41
CA LYS A 17 -7.91 5.66 0.30
C LYS A 17 -8.04 4.22 -0.19
N ALA A 18 -8.01 4.02 -1.49
CA ALA A 18 -8.16 2.68 -2.07
C ALA A 18 -7.03 1.76 -1.59
N VAL A 19 -5.80 2.24 -1.64
CA VAL A 19 -4.64 1.46 -1.19
C VAL A 19 -4.73 1.18 0.31
N THR A 20 -5.06 2.18 1.09
CA THR A 20 -5.20 2.02 2.55
C THR A 20 -6.28 1.01 2.88
N GLN A 21 -7.43 1.09 2.23
CA GLN A 21 -8.54 0.17 2.46
C GLN A 21 -8.14 -1.27 2.11
N ALA A 22 -7.45 -1.44 0.97
CA ALA A 22 -7.01 -2.77 0.55
C ALA A 22 -6.09 -3.41 1.60
N LEU A 23 -5.16 -2.63 2.12
CA LEU A 23 -4.22 -3.12 3.12
C LEU A 23 -4.91 -3.40 4.47
N LEU A 24 -5.81 -2.54 4.89
CA LEU A 24 -6.56 -2.73 6.13
C LEU A 24 -7.54 -3.89 6.06
N THR A 25 -8.00 -4.24 4.86
CA THR A 25 -8.83 -5.42 4.66
C THR A 25 -8.05 -6.70 4.95
N LEU A 26 -6.75 -6.70 4.61
CA LEU A 26 -5.88 -7.83 4.90
C LEU A 26 -5.49 -7.90 6.38
N ASP A 27 -5.21 -6.74 6.97
CA ASP A 27 -4.75 -6.64 8.34
C ASP A 27 -5.31 -5.36 8.95
N ALA A 28 -6.37 -5.50 9.72
CA ALA A 28 -7.06 -4.35 10.32
C ALA A 28 -6.19 -3.58 11.30
N GLN A 29 -5.11 -4.18 11.79
CA GLN A 29 -4.19 -3.54 12.73
C GLN A 29 -2.97 -2.95 12.04
N ALA A 30 -2.88 -3.05 10.72
CA ALA A 30 -1.76 -2.49 9.98
C ALA A 30 -1.76 -0.97 10.06
N LYS A 31 -0.56 -0.40 10.06
CA LYS A 31 -0.40 1.04 9.95
C LYS A 31 0.08 1.34 8.54
N VAL A 32 -0.60 2.26 7.87
CA VAL A 32 -0.31 2.60 6.50
C VAL A 32 -0.03 4.10 6.41
N VAL A 33 1.14 4.45 5.87
CA VAL A 33 1.51 5.84 5.62
C VAL A 33 1.84 5.96 4.14
N ILE A 34 1.15 6.86 3.44
CA ILE A 34 1.32 7.05 2.01
C ILE A 34 1.91 8.42 1.74
N ASP A 35 2.98 8.44 0.94
CA ASP A 35 3.62 9.67 0.48
C ASP A 35 3.55 9.67 -1.04
N ARG A 36 2.54 10.34 -1.60
CA ARG A 36 2.32 10.40 -3.05
C ARG A 36 3.42 11.14 -3.77
N ALA A 37 4.04 12.11 -3.12
CA ALA A 37 5.12 12.89 -3.73
C ALA A 37 6.32 12.00 -4.07
N HIS A 38 6.52 10.92 -3.33
CA HIS A 38 7.62 9.99 -3.54
C HIS A 38 7.15 8.61 -4.00
N ASN A 39 5.87 8.47 -4.32
CA ASN A 39 5.26 7.19 -4.72
C ASN A 39 5.52 6.10 -3.69
N SER A 40 5.52 6.46 -2.42
CA SER A 40 5.93 5.59 -1.33
C SER A 40 4.74 5.18 -0.47
N VAL A 41 4.67 3.90 -0.14
CA VAL A 41 3.69 3.37 0.80
C VAL A 41 4.44 2.60 1.88
N LEU A 42 4.35 3.10 3.11
CA LEU A 42 4.93 2.44 4.27
C LEU A 42 3.83 1.65 4.97
N VAL A 43 4.06 0.36 5.15
CA VAL A 43 3.09 -0.52 5.81
C VAL A 43 3.77 -1.21 6.99
N ASP A 44 3.19 -1.03 8.17
CA ASP A 44 3.61 -1.76 9.36
C ASP A 44 2.60 -2.87 9.61
N SER A 45 2.95 -4.08 9.23
CA SER A 45 2.08 -5.24 9.28
C SER A 45 2.90 -6.51 9.43
N GLU A 46 2.29 -7.54 10.01
CA GLU A 46 2.91 -8.85 10.12
C GLU A 46 2.69 -9.72 8.88
N LYS A 47 1.86 -9.26 7.95
CA LYS A 47 1.65 -9.98 6.69
C LYS A 47 2.93 -9.92 5.86
N ASN A 48 3.13 -10.94 5.01
CA ASN A 48 4.34 -10.96 4.20
C ASN A 48 4.26 -9.93 3.07
N ARG A 49 5.43 -9.58 2.54
CA ARG A 49 5.56 -8.53 1.53
C ARG A 49 4.79 -8.84 0.26
N VAL A 50 4.80 -10.10 -0.17
CA VAL A 50 4.11 -10.50 -1.40
C VAL A 50 2.61 -10.30 -1.27
N THR A 51 2.04 -10.67 -0.12
CA THR A 51 0.62 -10.50 0.15
C THR A 51 0.21 -9.04 0.13
N LEU A 52 1.01 -8.18 0.76
CA LEU A 52 0.74 -6.74 0.80
C LEU A 52 0.85 -6.12 -0.60
N ALA A 53 1.90 -6.49 -1.34
CA ALA A 53 2.10 -5.99 -2.69
C ALA A 53 0.96 -6.43 -3.62
N GLN A 54 0.48 -7.65 -3.48
CA GLN A 54 -0.61 -8.16 -4.29
C GLN A 54 -1.91 -7.38 -4.01
N ALA A 55 -2.17 -7.06 -2.76
CA ALA A 55 -3.34 -6.28 -2.40
C ALA A 55 -3.34 -4.90 -3.07
N ILE A 56 -2.17 -4.26 -3.11
CA ILE A 56 -2.03 -2.96 -3.77
C ILE A 56 -2.21 -3.11 -5.28
N ALA A 57 -1.59 -4.13 -5.86
CA ALA A 57 -1.68 -4.38 -7.29
C ALA A 57 -3.12 -4.68 -7.73
N ASP A 58 -3.87 -5.38 -6.89
CA ASP A 58 -5.27 -5.72 -7.17
C ASP A 58 -6.17 -4.49 -7.27
N GLU A 59 -5.73 -3.37 -6.70
CA GLU A 59 -6.46 -2.10 -6.82
C GLU A 59 -6.12 -1.36 -8.12
N GLY A 60 -5.27 -1.93 -8.95
CA GLY A 60 -4.93 -1.36 -10.25
C GLY A 60 -3.67 -0.52 -10.28
N TYR A 61 -2.86 -0.58 -9.23
CA TYR A 61 -1.62 0.20 -9.16
C TYR A 61 -0.41 -0.66 -9.46
N ARG A 62 0.66 -0.01 -9.93
CA ARG A 62 1.91 -0.70 -10.19
C ARG A 62 2.79 -0.64 -8.95
N VAL A 63 3.16 -1.80 -8.45
CA VAL A 63 4.04 -1.91 -7.29
C VAL A 63 5.42 -2.32 -7.76
N SER A 64 6.41 -1.51 -7.44
CA SER A 64 7.82 -1.84 -7.67
C SER A 64 8.42 -2.34 -6.37
N ALA A 65 9.26 -3.32 -6.46
CA ALA A 65 9.89 -3.91 -5.28
C ALA A 65 10.85 -2.92 -4.61
#